data_403f443fda91ac27afde1c3e1108db43
#
_entry.id   403f443fda91ac27afde1c3e1108db43
#
_cell.length_a   1.000
_cell.length_b   1.000
_cell.length_c   1.000
_cell.angle_alpha   90.00
_cell.angle_beta   90.00
_cell.angle_gamma   90.00
#
_symmetry.space_group_name_H-M   'P 1'
#
loop_
_entity.id
_entity.type
_entity.pdbx_description
1 polymer ?
#
loop_
_entity_poly.entity_id
_entity_poly.type
_entity_poly.pdbx_seq_one_letter_code
_entity_poly.pdbx_strand_id
1 'polypeptide(L)'
;MLLYVFAGQKGIQEVGDTLFPAVATGGYLPAIVGVLFIIGLVSCAFAAGGSALTALTTSFTVDIIGTKGKSEEQVKATRQKVHLLMALLMGIVIFVFYLLNTKSAIDAVYKLASYTYGPILGMFAFGIFTKRKVRDRWVPLVAVIAPVLCLILQSNSERWFGGYKFSYELLLFNALFAFLGLLIISLKKS
;
A
#
# COMPACT_ATOMS: atom_id res chain seq x y z
N MET A 1 8.91 5.03 23.66
CA MET A 1 10.08 5.29 24.52
C MET A 1 10.10 4.40 25.77
N LEU A 2 9.06 4.37 26.60
CA LEU A 2 9.02 3.52 27.83
C LEU A 2 9.23 2.03 27.56
N LEU A 3 8.72 1.49 26.45
CA LEU A 3 8.89 0.09 26.07
C LEU A 3 10.37 -0.27 25.84
N TYR A 4 11.14 0.63 25.21
CA TYR A 4 12.59 0.42 24.99
C TYR A 4 13.38 0.48 26.29
N VAL A 5 12.97 1.36 27.21
CA VAL A 5 13.60 1.43 28.55
C VAL A 5 13.34 0.12 29.30
N PHE A 6 12.12 -0.37 29.29
CA PHE A 6 11.75 -1.65 29.90
C PHE A 6 12.52 -2.83 29.28
N ALA A 7 12.59 -2.86 27.95
CA ALA A 7 13.34 -3.89 27.22
C ALA A 7 14.84 -3.88 27.59
N GLY A 8 15.44 -2.70 27.64
CA GLY A 8 16.83 -2.55 28.10
C GLY A 8 17.08 -3.04 29.50
N GLN A 9 16.16 -2.76 30.44
CA GLN A 9 16.24 -3.25 31.83
C GLN A 9 16.09 -4.78 31.93
N LYS A 10 15.33 -5.39 31.02
CA LYS A 10 15.08 -6.85 30.98
C LYS A 10 16.02 -7.63 30.04
N GLY A 11 16.95 -6.94 29.37
CA GLY A 11 17.90 -7.58 28.45
C GLY A 11 17.25 -8.12 27.17
N ILE A 12 16.10 -7.55 26.75
CA ILE A 12 15.39 -7.95 25.54
C ILE A 12 16.09 -7.31 24.33
N GLN A 13 16.53 -8.13 23.37
CA GLN A 13 17.31 -7.68 22.21
C GLN A 13 16.45 -7.39 20.98
N GLU A 14 15.17 -7.72 21.00
CA GLU A 14 14.23 -7.46 19.92
C GLU A 14 14.04 -5.94 19.73
N VAL A 15 13.93 -5.53 18.45
CA VAL A 15 13.76 -4.12 18.05
C VAL A 15 12.69 -3.97 16.98
N GLY A 16 12.15 -2.76 16.84
CA GLY A 16 11.12 -2.47 15.83
C GLY A 16 9.81 -3.18 16.13
N ASP A 17 9.21 -3.78 15.11
CA ASP A 17 7.87 -4.36 15.16
C ASP A 17 7.78 -5.62 16.03
N THR A 18 8.90 -6.27 16.31
CA THR A 18 8.96 -7.50 17.12
C THR A 18 9.04 -7.23 18.63
N LEU A 19 9.45 -6.00 19.02
CA LEU A 19 9.67 -5.66 20.42
C LEU A 19 8.39 -5.72 21.26
N PHE A 20 7.29 -5.15 20.78
CA PHE A 20 6.03 -5.12 21.51
C PHE A 20 5.42 -6.52 21.71
N PRO A 21 5.33 -7.36 20.67
CA PRO A 21 4.94 -8.76 20.84
C PRO A 21 5.83 -9.52 21.82
N ALA A 22 7.15 -9.37 21.72
CA ALA A 22 8.09 -10.04 22.62
C ALA A 22 7.88 -9.67 24.08
N VAL A 23 7.67 -8.39 24.38
CA VAL A 23 7.37 -7.94 25.76
C VAL A 23 6.03 -8.45 26.25
N ALA A 24 4.98 -8.42 25.38
CA ALA A 24 3.63 -8.80 25.76
C ALA A 24 3.48 -10.31 25.97
N THR A 25 4.19 -11.15 25.20
CA THR A 25 4.04 -12.62 25.22
C THR A 25 5.25 -13.36 25.79
N GLY A 26 6.36 -12.69 26.00
CA GLY A 26 7.62 -13.29 26.47
C GLY A 26 7.70 -13.61 27.97
N GLY A 27 6.58 -13.56 28.68
CA GLY A 27 6.53 -13.91 30.13
C GLY A 27 7.03 -12.81 31.07
N TYR A 28 7.33 -11.62 30.56
CA TYR A 28 7.76 -10.47 31.37
C TYR A 28 6.62 -9.78 32.12
N LEU A 29 5.38 -10.05 31.69
CA LEU A 29 4.14 -9.50 32.24
C LEU A 29 3.20 -10.66 32.65
N PRO A 30 2.15 -10.41 33.48
CA PRO A 30 1.16 -11.41 33.78
C PRO A 30 0.56 -12.05 32.53
N ALA A 31 0.31 -13.35 32.53
CA ALA A 31 -0.17 -14.11 31.36
C ALA A 31 -1.44 -13.51 30.72
N ILE A 32 -2.29 -12.87 31.52
CA ILE A 32 -3.49 -12.20 31.04
C ILE A 32 -3.18 -11.09 30.01
N VAL A 33 -2.05 -10.40 30.16
CA VAL A 33 -1.63 -9.34 29.22
C VAL A 33 -1.30 -9.93 27.87
N GLY A 34 -0.58 -11.05 27.82
CA GLY A 34 -0.26 -11.75 26.56
C GLY A 34 -1.53 -12.25 25.86
N VAL A 35 -2.47 -12.83 26.62
CA VAL A 35 -3.75 -13.30 26.06
C VAL A 35 -4.56 -12.14 25.47
N LEU A 36 -4.73 -11.06 26.23
CA LEU A 36 -5.46 -9.88 25.75
C LEU A 36 -4.78 -9.22 24.55
N PHE A 37 -3.45 -9.20 24.53
CA PHE A 37 -2.68 -8.71 23.40
C PHE A 37 -2.96 -9.53 22.13
N ILE A 38 -2.91 -10.87 22.21
CA ILE A 38 -3.16 -11.73 21.05
C ILE A 38 -4.61 -11.57 20.55
N ILE A 39 -5.59 -11.56 21.46
CA ILE A 39 -7.00 -11.35 21.08
C ILE A 39 -7.17 -9.97 20.40
N GLY A 40 -6.60 -8.92 20.96
CA GLY A 40 -6.64 -7.58 20.39
C GLY A 40 -5.99 -7.52 19.00
N LEU A 41 -4.82 -8.11 18.84
CA LEU A 41 -4.09 -8.17 17.57
C LEU A 41 -4.89 -8.90 16.50
N VAL A 42 -5.45 -10.07 16.82
CA VAL A 42 -6.28 -10.85 15.89
C VAL A 42 -7.53 -10.06 15.51
N SER A 43 -8.20 -9.42 16.48
CA SER A 43 -9.38 -8.61 16.22
C SER A 43 -9.09 -7.42 15.28
N CYS A 44 -7.99 -6.72 15.50
CA CYS A 44 -7.55 -5.63 14.63
C CYS A 44 -7.22 -6.12 13.21
N ALA A 45 -6.52 -7.25 13.10
CA ALA A 45 -6.18 -7.84 11.80
C ALA A 45 -7.44 -8.25 11.02
N PHE A 46 -8.43 -8.86 11.69
CA PHE A 46 -9.72 -9.22 11.09
C PHE A 46 -10.51 -7.99 10.62
N ALA A 47 -10.58 -6.95 11.44
CA ALA A 47 -11.31 -5.73 11.10
C ALA A 47 -10.69 -5.03 9.87
N ALA A 48 -9.37 -4.84 9.87
CA ALA A 48 -8.67 -4.18 8.78
C ALA A 48 -8.69 -5.01 7.49
N GLY A 49 -8.37 -6.31 7.60
CA GLY A 49 -8.34 -7.24 6.46
C GLY A 49 -9.71 -7.43 5.82
N GLY A 50 -10.76 -7.61 6.64
CA GLY A 50 -12.14 -7.75 6.16
C GLY A 50 -12.65 -6.52 5.43
N SER A 51 -12.35 -5.34 5.96
CA SER A 51 -12.70 -4.05 5.32
C SER A 51 -12.00 -3.89 3.97
N ALA A 52 -10.68 -4.09 3.92
CA ALA A 52 -9.90 -4.00 2.69
C ALA A 52 -10.38 -4.99 1.63
N LEU A 53 -10.61 -6.26 2.02
CA LEU A 53 -11.08 -7.31 1.14
C LEU A 53 -12.46 -6.98 0.55
N THR A 54 -13.37 -6.44 1.36
CA THR A 54 -14.70 -6.03 0.93
C THR A 54 -14.63 -4.86 -0.05
N ALA A 55 -13.80 -3.86 0.23
CA ALA A 55 -13.58 -2.71 -0.64
C ALA A 55 -13.03 -3.13 -2.01
N LEU A 56 -11.97 -3.95 -2.04
CA LEU A 56 -11.38 -4.49 -3.27
C LEU A 56 -12.38 -5.32 -4.07
N THR A 57 -13.13 -6.20 -3.40
CA THR A 57 -14.16 -7.03 -4.03
C THR A 57 -15.24 -6.18 -4.69
N THR A 58 -15.69 -5.14 -4.00
CA THR A 58 -16.76 -4.27 -4.49
C THR A 58 -16.27 -3.43 -5.66
N SER A 59 -15.12 -2.77 -5.55
CA SER A 59 -14.55 -1.97 -6.62
C SER A 59 -14.28 -2.83 -7.86
N PHE A 60 -13.66 -3.98 -7.72
CA PHE A 60 -13.40 -4.86 -8.86
C PHE A 60 -14.70 -5.35 -9.53
N THR A 61 -15.73 -5.69 -8.74
CA THR A 61 -17.00 -6.19 -9.28
C THR A 61 -17.77 -5.08 -10.00
N VAL A 62 -17.81 -3.88 -9.42
CA VAL A 62 -18.62 -2.76 -9.93
C VAL A 62 -17.89 -2.00 -11.04
N ASP A 63 -16.62 -1.65 -10.81
CA ASP A 63 -15.88 -0.75 -11.68
C ASP A 63 -15.22 -1.46 -12.86
N ILE A 64 -14.74 -2.71 -12.66
CA ILE A 64 -14.02 -3.46 -13.69
C ILE A 64 -14.94 -4.43 -14.43
N ILE A 65 -15.66 -5.31 -13.72
CA ILE A 65 -16.53 -6.28 -14.35
C ILE A 65 -17.85 -5.65 -14.84
N GLY A 66 -18.35 -4.65 -14.11
CA GLY A 66 -19.63 -4.00 -14.38
C GLY A 66 -20.84 -4.86 -13.97
N THR A 67 -21.89 -4.19 -13.49
CA THR A 67 -23.12 -4.82 -13.02
C THR A 67 -24.32 -4.56 -13.93
N LYS A 68 -24.16 -3.66 -14.93
CA LYS A 68 -25.26 -3.27 -15.82
C LYS A 68 -25.77 -4.46 -16.63
N GLY A 69 -27.08 -4.68 -16.61
CA GLY A 69 -27.75 -5.74 -17.38
C GLY A 69 -27.65 -7.15 -16.77
N LYS A 70 -27.10 -7.30 -15.56
CA LYS A 70 -27.03 -8.57 -14.84
C LYS A 70 -28.14 -8.68 -13.79
N SER A 71 -28.67 -9.90 -13.59
CA SER A 71 -29.59 -10.15 -12.48
C SER A 71 -28.85 -10.10 -11.14
N GLU A 72 -29.60 -9.88 -10.05
CA GLU A 72 -29.01 -9.85 -8.69
C GLU A 72 -28.26 -11.13 -8.34
N GLU A 73 -28.79 -12.29 -8.76
CA GLU A 73 -28.14 -13.57 -8.54
C GLU A 73 -26.80 -13.70 -9.28
N GLN A 74 -26.74 -13.21 -10.53
CA GLN A 74 -25.51 -13.18 -11.32
C GLN A 74 -24.47 -12.24 -10.70
N VAL A 75 -24.88 -11.07 -10.20
CA VAL A 75 -24.00 -10.13 -9.50
C VAL A 75 -23.47 -10.75 -8.21
N LYS A 76 -24.33 -11.41 -7.44
CA LYS A 76 -23.96 -12.10 -6.20
C LYS A 76 -22.95 -13.22 -6.47
N ALA A 77 -23.18 -14.07 -7.45
CA ALA A 77 -22.27 -15.16 -7.84
C ALA A 77 -20.90 -14.61 -8.31
N THR A 78 -20.93 -13.53 -9.11
CA THR A 78 -19.71 -12.87 -9.57
C THR A 78 -18.93 -12.29 -8.40
N ARG A 79 -19.62 -11.62 -7.48
CA ARG A 79 -19.02 -11.01 -6.28
C ARG A 79 -18.36 -12.07 -5.38
N GLN A 80 -18.98 -13.23 -5.21
CA GLN A 80 -18.39 -14.34 -4.44
C GLN A 80 -17.10 -14.85 -5.07
N LYS A 81 -17.06 -15.03 -6.38
CA LYS A 81 -15.85 -15.45 -7.11
C LYS A 81 -14.74 -14.41 -7.00
N VAL A 82 -15.09 -13.14 -7.17
CA VAL A 82 -14.14 -12.02 -7.02
C VAL A 82 -13.62 -11.96 -5.58
N HIS A 83 -14.48 -12.15 -4.59
CA HIS A 83 -14.08 -12.15 -3.18
C HIS A 83 -13.04 -13.24 -2.89
N LEU A 84 -13.27 -14.45 -3.39
CA LEU A 84 -12.31 -15.54 -3.26
C LEU A 84 -10.98 -15.24 -3.96
N LEU A 85 -11.05 -14.66 -5.17
CA LEU A 85 -9.86 -14.23 -5.91
C LEU A 85 -9.06 -13.18 -5.14
N MET A 86 -9.73 -12.17 -4.61
CA MET A 86 -9.08 -11.10 -3.83
C MET A 86 -8.48 -11.63 -2.52
N ALA A 87 -9.18 -12.56 -1.85
CA ALA A 87 -8.66 -13.23 -0.66
C ALA A 87 -7.39 -14.04 -0.95
N LEU A 88 -7.37 -14.76 -2.07
CA LEU A 88 -6.21 -15.53 -2.50
C LEU A 88 -5.03 -14.62 -2.86
N LEU A 89 -5.28 -13.53 -3.60
CA LEU A 89 -4.25 -12.54 -3.92
C LEU A 89 -3.68 -11.90 -2.66
N MET A 90 -4.53 -11.54 -1.71
CA MET A 90 -4.09 -10.96 -0.43
C MET A 90 -3.24 -11.97 0.36
N GLY A 91 -3.63 -13.25 0.38
CA GLY A 91 -2.84 -14.32 0.99
C GLY A 91 -1.45 -14.48 0.34
N ILE A 92 -1.39 -14.42 -1.00
CA ILE A 92 -0.11 -14.46 -1.74
C ILE A 92 0.77 -13.26 -1.35
N VAL A 93 0.21 -12.06 -1.32
CA VAL A 93 0.95 -10.85 -0.94
C VAL A 93 1.51 -10.98 0.47
N ILE A 94 0.70 -11.41 1.44
CA ILE A 94 1.14 -11.63 2.82
C ILE A 94 2.29 -12.66 2.86
N PHE A 95 2.16 -13.76 2.11
CA PHE A 95 3.18 -14.80 2.04
C PHE A 95 4.49 -14.29 1.43
N VAL A 96 4.42 -13.48 0.37
CA VAL A 96 5.59 -12.84 -0.23
C VAL A 96 6.28 -11.91 0.77
N PHE A 97 5.52 -11.08 1.50
CA PHE A 97 6.08 -10.22 2.56
C PHE A 97 6.75 -11.02 3.67
N TYR A 98 6.17 -12.15 4.05
CA TYR A 98 6.78 -13.07 5.02
C TYR A 98 8.12 -13.63 4.52
N LEU A 99 8.20 -14.03 3.25
CA LEU A 99 9.44 -14.54 2.65
C LEU A 99 10.54 -13.46 2.53
N LEU A 100 10.15 -12.22 2.25
CA LEU A 100 11.09 -11.09 2.14
C LEU A 100 11.70 -10.69 3.49
N ASN A 101 11.20 -11.22 4.60
CA ASN A 101 11.71 -11.02 5.96
C ASN A 101 12.05 -9.55 6.27
N THR A 102 11.17 -8.64 5.89
CA THR A 102 11.35 -7.20 6.09
C THR A 102 11.28 -6.88 7.58
N LYS A 103 12.35 -6.32 8.12
CA LYS A 103 12.47 -5.95 9.55
C LYS A 103 11.50 -4.85 9.98
N SER A 104 10.93 -4.11 9.03
CA SER A 104 9.91 -3.10 9.27
C SER A 104 8.80 -3.22 8.22
N ALA A 105 7.66 -3.74 8.63
CA ALA A 105 6.47 -3.83 7.78
C ALA A 105 5.97 -2.42 7.38
N ILE A 106 6.08 -1.45 8.29
CA ILE A 106 5.68 -0.05 8.06
C ILE A 106 6.49 0.56 6.91
N ASP A 107 7.82 0.43 6.93
CA ASP A 107 8.68 0.97 5.85
C ASP A 107 8.38 0.32 4.50
N ALA A 108 8.11 -0.99 4.48
CA ALA A 108 7.75 -1.70 3.26
C ALA A 108 6.42 -1.19 2.69
N VAL A 109 5.41 -1.00 3.55
CA VAL A 109 4.09 -0.46 3.14
C VAL A 109 4.23 0.97 2.63
N TYR A 110 4.98 1.84 3.32
CA TYR A 110 5.18 3.23 2.88
C TYR A 110 5.94 3.32 1.56
N LYS A 111 6.96 2.49 1.35
CA LYS A 111 7.67 2.41 0.07
C LYS A 111 6.72 1.99 -1.06
N LEU A 112 5.95 0.92 -0.85
CA LEU A 112 4.99 0.45 -1.83
C LEU A 112 3.91 1.51 -2.11
N ALA A 113 3.41 2.18 -1.06
CA ALA A 113 2.46 3.28 -1.18
C ALA A 113 3.03 4.45 -1.99
N SER A 114 4.30 4.81 -1.78
CA SER A 114 4.95 5.89 -2.54
C SER A 114 4.99 5.60 -4.05
N TYR A 115 5.14 4.34 -4.45
CA TYR A 115 5.12 3.96 -5.87
C TYR A 115 3.71 3.86 -6.44
N THR A 116 2.73 3.43 -5.66
CA THR A 116 1.36 3.20 -6.14
C THR A 116 0.48 4.45 -6.04
N TYR A 117 0.60 5.23 -4.97
CA TYR A 117 -0.21 6.43 -4.75
C TYR A 117 0.29 7.65 -5.50
N GLY A 118 1.58 7.69 -5.85
CA GLY A 118 2.14 8.80 -6.61
C GLY A 118 1.42 9.05 -7.93
N PRO A 119 1.26 8.06 -8.81
CA PRO A 119 0.50 8.23 -10.05
C PRO A 119 -0.95 8.65 -9.82
N ILE A 120 -1.62 8.09 -8.80
CA ILE A 120 -3.00 8.44 -8.44
C ILE A 120 -3.08 9.91 -8.03
N LEU A 121 -2.16 10.36 -7.17
CA LEU A 121 -2.08 11.76 -6.74
C LEU A 121 -1.80 12.69 -7.93
N GLY A 122 -0.90 12.30 -8.82
CA GLY A 122 -0.58 13.07 -10.03
C GLY A 122 -1.77 13.19 -10.99
N MET A 123 -2.51 12.10 -11.21
CA MET A 123 -3.74 12.10 -12.03
C MET A 123 -4.84 12.95 -11.39
N PHE A 124 -5.02 12.86 -10.09
CA PHE A 124 -5.99 13.64 -9.34
C PHE A 124 -5.66 15.13 -9.38
N ALA A 125 -4.42 15.49 -9.13
CA ALA A 125 -3.94 16.86 -9.24
C ALA A 125 -4.13 17.41 -10.66
N PHE A 126 -3.82 16.61 -11.68
CA PHE A 126 -4.04 17.00 -13.07
C PHE A 126 -5.51 17.31 -13.34
N GLY A 127 -6.43 16.48 -12.87
CA GLY A 127 -7.86 16.67 -13.03
C GLY A 127 -8.39 17.95 -12.36
N ILE A 128 -7.84 18.31 -11.19
CA ILE A 128 -8.24 19.52 -10.46
C ILE A 128 -7.62 20.78 -11.09
N PHE A 129 -6.31 20.77 -11.34
CA PHE A 129 -5.59 21.98 -11.76
C PHE A 129 -5.66 22.24 -13.25
N THR A 130 -6.06 21.26 -14.07
CA THR A 130 -6.13 21.43 -15.52
C THR A 130 -7.52 21.13 -16.06
N LYS A 131 -7.97 21.95 -17.04
CA LYS A 131 -9.22 21.70 -17.79
C LYS A 131 -8.94 21.02 -19.15
N ARG A 132 -7.79 20.37 -19.28
CA ARG A 132 -7.37 19.76 -20.54
C ARG A 132 -7.94 18.34 -20.67
N LYS A 133 -8.31 17.97 -21.89
CA LYS A 133 -8.67 16.58 -22.19
C LYS A 133 -7.40 15.74 -22.37
N VAL A 134 -7.41 14.52 -21.84
CA VAL A 134 -6.30 13.57 -21.94
C VAL A 134 -6.69 12.46 -22.93
N ARG A 135 -5.72 11.89 -23.59
CA ARG A 135 -5.92 10.67 -24.40
C ARG A 135 -5.93 9.46 -23.48
N ASP A 136 -7.12 8.98 -23.10
CA ASP A 136 -7.32 7.90 -22.11
C ASP A 136 -6.48 6.65 -22.40
N ARG A 137 -6.27 6.32 -23.69
CA ARG A 137 -5.45 5.18 -24.10
C ARG A 137 -4.02 5.20 -23.54
N TRP A 138 -3.45 6.40 -23.32
CA TRP A 138 -2.07 6.57 -22.86
C TRP A 138 -1.94 6.76 -21.34
N VAL A 139 -3.05 6.95 -20.62
CA VAL A 139 -3.05 7.15 -19.17
C VAL A 139 -2.45 5.94 -18.43
N PRO A 140 -2.79 4.68 -18.74
CA PRO A 140 -2.17 3.53 -18.09
C PRO A 140 -0.65 3.49 -18.28
N LEU A 141 -0.17 3.90 -19.46
CA LEU A 141 1.27 3.96 -19.74
C LEU A 141 1.97 4.97 -18.83
N VAL A 142 1.40 6.17 -18.67
CA VAL A 142 1.93 7.19 -17.76
C VAL A 142 1.92 6.68 -16.32
N ALA A 143 0.86 6.00 -15.89
CA ALA A 143 0.74 5.44 -14.54
C ALA A 143 1.81 4.38 -14.23
N VAL A 144 2.32 3.69 -15.25
CA VAL A 144 3.41 2.70 -15.10
C VAL A 144 4.79 3.37 -15.22
N ILE A 145 4.95 4.31 -16.15
CA ILE A 145 6.25 4.98 -16.38
C ILE A 145 6.66 5.85 -15.17
N ALA A 146 5.72 6.54 -14.53
CA ALA A 146 6.03 7.42 -13.40
C ALA A 146 6.71 6.67 -12.22
N PRO A 147 6.20 5.52 -11.72
CA PRO A 147 6.90 4.72 -10.72
C PRO A 147 8.26 4.19 -11.20
N VAL A 148 8.38 3.79 -12.47
CA VAL A 148 9.65 3.32 -13.05
C VAL A 148 10.70 4.43 -13.03
N LEU A 149 10.34 5.65 -13.40
CA LEU A 149 11.23 6.81 -13.29
C LEU A 149 11.64 7.09 -11.84
N CYS A 150 10.72 6.94 -10.89
CA CYS A 150 11.03 7.04 -9.47
C CYS A 150 11.98 5.94 -8.98
N LEU A 151 11.84 4.70 -9.46
CA LEU A 151 12.78 3.61 -9.15
C LEU A 151 14.19 3.94 -9.69
N ILE A 152 14.29 4.45 -10.91
CA ILE A 152 15.57 4.88 -11.50
C ILE A 152 16.17 6.02 -10.68
N LEU A 153 15.36 7.01 -10.30
CA LEU A 153 15.80 8.12 -9.47
C LEU A 153 16.32 7.64 -8.11
N GLN A 154 15.59 6.74 -7.45
CA GLN A 154 16.00 6.18 -6.16
C GLN A 154 17.27 5.35 -6.27
N SER A 155 17.40 4.50 -7.29
CA SER A 155 18.59 3.66 -7.50
C SER A 155 19.85 4.46 -7.75
N ASN A 156 19.74 5.65 -8.32
CA ASN A 156 20.86 6.53 -8.63
C ASN A 156 20.98 7.72 -7.65
N SER A 157 20.12 7.80 -6.63
CA SER A 157 20.07 8.94 -5.73
C SER A 157 21.40 9.22 -5.03
N GLU A 158 22.07 8.19 -4.53
CA GLU A 158 23.36 8.33 -3.86
C GLU A 158 24.44 8.91 -4.79
N ARG A 159 24.41 8.50 -6.08
CA ARG A 159 25.38 8.92 -7.07
C ARG A 159 25.13 10.36 -7.56
N TRP A 160 23.87 10.76 -7.71
CA TRP A 160 23.49 12.06 -8.27
C TRP A 160 23.38 13.17 -7.22
N PHE A 161 23.04 12.81 -5.99
CA PHE A 161 22.78 13.75 -4.89
C PHE A 161 23.75 13.61 -3.71
N GLY A 162 24.98 13.16 -3.97
CA GLY A 162 26.06 13.17 -2.98
C GLY A 162 25.80 12.32 -1.73
N GLY A 163 25.14 11.16 -1.90
CA GLY A 163 24.84 10.23 -0.79
C GLY A 163 23.43 10.38 -0.21
N TYR A 164 22.60 11.29 -0.73
CA TYR A 164 21.22 11.45 -0.28
C TYR A 164 20.34 10.27 -0.74
N LYS A 165 19.59 9.68 0.20
CA LYS A 165 18.61 8.62 -0.07
C LYS A 165 17.21 9.19 0.05
N PHE A 166 16.48 9.19 -1.06
CA PHE A 166 15.06 9.55 -1.03
C PHE A 166 14.26 8.53 -0.20
N SER A 167 13.32 9.03 0.59
CA SER A 167 12.39 8.22 1.39
C SER A 167 10.95 8.53 0.98
N TYR A 168 10.22 9.23 1.82
CA TYR A 168 8.81 9.54 1.57
C TYR A 168 8.59 10.62 0.50
N GLU A 169 9.60 11.41 0.19
CA GLU A 169 9.57 12.41 -0.88
C GLU A 169 9.35 11.79 -2.26
N LEU A 170 9.66 10.51 -2.42
CA LEU A 170 9.39 9.77 -3.66
C LEU A 170 7.93 9.83 -4.09
N LEU A 171 6.99 9.92 -3.14
CA LEU A 171 5.58 10.10 -3.43
C LEU A 171 5.33 11.37 -4.26
N LEU A 172 5.96 12.48 -3.87
CA LEU A 172 5.80 13.77 -4.56
C LEU A 172 6.46 13.75 -5.94
N PHE A 173 7.66 13.18 -6.06
CA PHE A 173 8.33 13.04 -7.35
C PHE A 173 7.53 12.16 -8.30
N ASN A 174 6.98 11.06 -7.81
CA ASN A 174 6.15 10.16 -8.59
C ASN A 174 4.86 10.85 -9.06
N ALA A 175 4.20 11.62 -8.18
CA ALA A 175 3.04 12.42 -8.54
C ALA A 175 3.40 13.50 -9.59
N LEU A 176 4.55 14.14 -9.44
CA LEU A 176 5.04 15.12 -10.41
C LEU A 176 5.30 14.49 -11.79
N PHE A 177 5.96 13.32 -11.84
CA PHE A 177 6.20 12.61 -13.10
C PHE A 177 4.90 12.18 -13.76
N ALA A 178 3.93 11.70 -12.99
CA ALA A 178 2.60 11.37 -13.51
C ALA A 178 1.89 12.63 -14.05
N PHE A 179 1.91 13.72 -13.32
CA PHE A 179 1.31 15.00 -13.73
C PHE A 179 1.94 15.52 -15.03
N LEU A 180 3.27 15.54 -15.13
CA LEU A 180 4.00 15.96 -16.32
C LEU A 180 3.74 15.02 -17.50
N GLY A 181 3.71 13.71 -17.27
CA GLY A 181 3.35 12.73 -18.28
C GLY A 181 1.95 12.96 -18.85
N LEU A 182 0.98 13.28 -17.99
CA LEU A 182 -0.39 13.66 -18.41
C LEU A 182 -0.42 14.97 -19.20
N LEU A 183 0.40 15.96 -18.83
CA LEU A 183 0.53 17.20 -19.60
C LEU A 183 1.02 16.93 -21.02
N ILE A 184 1.99 16.03 -21.20
CA ILE A 184 2.54 15.68 -22.51
C ILE A 184 1.50 15.03 -23.41
N ILE A 185 0.69 14.10 -22.85
CA ILE A 185 -0.35 13.39 -23.61
C ILE A 185 -1.66 14.17 -23.70
N SER A 186 -1.76 15.33 -23.02
CA SER A 186 -2.96 16.15 -23.03
C SER A 186 -3.16 16.85 -24.37
N LEU A 187 -4.41 16.91 -24.81
CA LEU A 187 -4.81 17.68 -25.97
C LEU A 187 -5.00 19.14 -25.55
N LYS A 188 -4.34 20.05 -26.26
CA LYS A 188 -4.59 21.49 -26.09
C LYS A 188 -6.07 21.72 -26.42
N LYS A 189 -6.79 22.37 -25.52
CA LYS A 189 -8.18 22.76 -25.80
C LYS A 189 -8.15 23.76 -26.97
N SER A 190 -8.66 23.33 -28.11
CA SER A 190 -8.98 24.24 -29.23
C SER A 190 -10.14 25.12 -28.82
#